data_41856eff690c84a138e144057ecbb725
#
_entry.id   41856eff690c84a138e144057ecbb725
#
_cell.length_a   1.000
_cell.length_b   1.000
_cell.length_c   1.000
_cell.angle_alpha   90.00
_cell.angle_beta   90.00
_cell.angle_gamma   90.00
#
_symmetry.space_group_name_H-M   'P 1'
#
loop_
_entity.id
_entity.type
_entity.pdbx_description
1 polymer ?
#
loop_
_entity_poly.entity_id
_entity_poly.type
_entity_poly.pdbx_seq_one_letter_code
_entity_poly.pdbx_strand_id
1 'polypeptide(L)'
;ISDQYYNLTFVTHNVQESEMWISFPSVGSVFCDKACIYNYVNGTFTFRDLPNIYHIGPGVVDPGATTVVWSGQTTTWTTATGTYGDRNFNPTERSILFAGTDDTKLYRGEFGQQFDNENYITTIERKGLTLDGNNNSVKQVRKLTPRIKGTGTVNISVGSSMSPNGTYTFTPSQSFDPNSQ
;
A
#
# COMPACT_ATOMS: atom_id res chain seq x y z
N ILE A 1 2.39 -18.18 -2.60
CA ILE A 1 1.00 -18.56 -2.24
C ILE A 1 1.07 -19.84 -1.42
N SER A 2 0.22 -19.95 -0.41
CA SER A 2 0.09 -21.15 0.41
C SER A 2 -0.56 -22.28 -0.39
N ASP A 3 0.07 -23.44 -0.45
CA ASP A 3 -0.48 -24.63 -1.12
C ASP A 3 -1.72 -25.19 -0.41
N GLN A 4 -1.86 -24.90 0.88
CA GLN A 4 -2.95 -25.41 1.71
C GLN A 4 -4.19 -24.50 1.67
N TYR A 5 -4.00 -23.17 1.53
CA TYR A 5 -5.05 -22.18 1.67
C TYR A 5 -5.23 -21.30 0.40
N TYR A 6 -4.73 -21.75 -0.75
CA TYR A 6 -4.87 -21.01 -2.02
C TYR A 6 -6.32 -20.74 -2.41
N ASN A 7 -7.25 -21.56 -1.94
CA ASN A 7 -8.69 -21.42 -2.18
C ASN A 7 -9.28 -20.15 -1.52
N LEU A 8 -8.56 -19.53 -0.58
CA LEU A 8 -8.95 -18.25 0.02
C LEU A 8 -8.49 -17.04 -0.80
N THR A 9 -7.78 -17.28 -1.90
CA THR A 9 -7.39 -16.21 -2.83
C THR A 9 -8.61 -15.61 -3.49
N PHE A 10 -8.69 -14.28 -3.51
CA PHE A 10 -9.77 -13.56 -4.17
C PHE A 10 -9.27 -12.32 -4.89
N VAL A 11 -10.09 -11.78 -5.79
CA VAL A 11 -9.78 -10.58 -6.57
C VAL A 11 -10.81 -9.50 -6.28
N THR A 12 -10.32 -8.29 -6.02
CA THR A 12 -11.16 -7.10 -5.84
C THR A 12 -10.74 -6.00 -6.79
N HIS A 13 -11.71 -5.31 -7.37
CA HIS A 13 -11.48 -4.21 -8.28
C HIS A 13 -11.57 -2.87 -7.55
N ASN A 14 -10.48 -2.12 -7.54
CA ASN A 14 -10.43 -0.73 -7.11
C ASN A 14 -10.56 0.17 -8.35
N VAL A 15 -11.79 0.60 -8.62
CA VAL A 15 -12.11 1.40 -9.83
C VAL A 15 -11.44 2.76 -9.80
N GLN A 16 -11.27 3.37 -8.61
CA GLN A 16 -10.73 4.72 -8.49
C GLN A 16 -9.29 4.80 -8.95
N GLU A 17 -8.48 3.83 -8.54
CA GLU A 17 -7.05 3.79 -8.85
C GLU A 17 -6.75 2.94 -10.09
N SER A 18 -7.79 2.41 -10.74
CA SER A 18 -7.64 1.52 -11.91
C SER A 18 -6.81 0.28 -11.60
N GLU A 19 -7.08 -0.34 -10.47
CA GLU A 19 -6.32 -1.46 -9.94
C GLU A 19 -7.16 -2.71 -9.72
N MET A 20 -6.54 -3.86 -9.94
CA MET A 20 -7.06 -5.16 -9.53
C MET A 20 -6.17 -5.70 -8.40
N TRP A 21 -6.78 -5.93 -7.26
CA TRP A 21 -6.13 -6.48 -6.08
C TRP A 21 -6.36 -7.98 -6.00
N ILE A 22 -5.29 -8.74 -6.16
CA ILE A 22 -5.27 -10.19 -6.03
C ILE A 22 -4.71 -10.50 -4.67
N SER A 23 -5.58 -10.80 -3.70
CA SER A 23 -5.21 -11.08 -2.32
C SER A 23 -5.06 -12.57 -2.12
N PHE A 24 -3.98 -12.99 -1.46
CA PHE A 24 -3.67 -14.40 -1.27
C PHE A 24 -2.93 -14.64 0.04
N PRO A 25 -3.05 -15.83 0.64
CA PRO A 25 -2.26 -16.24 1.78
C PRO A 25 -0.83 -16.61 1.35
N SER A 26 0.16 -16.10 2.06
CA SER A 26 1.56 -16.52 1.89
C SER A 26 1.82 -17.89 2.50
N VAL A 27 2.99 -18.46 2.24
CA VAL A 27 3.40 -19.73 2.84
C VAL A 27 3.44 -19.59 4.36
N GLY A 28 2.68 -20.44 5.05
CA GLY A 28 2.55 -20.42 6.52
C GLY A 28 1.42 -19.54 7.06
N SER A 29 0.75 -18.76 6.21
CA SER A 29 -0.45 -18.00 6.58
C SER A 29 -1.72 -18.76 6.26
N VAL A 30 -2.71 -18.64 7.13
CA VAL A 30 -4.07 -19.18 6.95
C VAL A 30 -4.95 -18.19 6.20
N PHE A 31 -4.74 -16.89 6.43
CA PHE A 31 -5.54 -15.81 5.85
C PHE A 31 -4.73 -15.02 4.81
N CYS A 32 -5.41 -14.24 4.00
CA CYS A 32 -4.74 -13.37 3.04
C CYS A 32 -3.93 -12.30 3.76
N ASP A 33 -2.61 -12.41 3.68
CA ASP A 33 -1.62 -11.51 4.28
C ASP A 33 -0.79 -10.78 3.24
N LYS A 34 -1.02 -11.08 1.95
CA LYS A 34 -0.37 -10.41 0.82
C LYS A 34 -1.34 -10.12 -0.30
N ALA A 35 -1.06 -9.06 -1.03
CA ALA A 35 -1.74 -8.73 -2.28
C ALA A 35 -0.75 -8.45 -3.41
N CYS A 36 -1.10 -8.94 -4.59
CA CYS A 36 -0.54 -8.50 -5.86
C CYS A 36 -1.53 -7.51 -6.47
N ILE A 37 -1.09 -6.29 -6.69
CA ILE A 37 -1.90 -5.20 -7.23
C ILE A 37 -1.48 -4.98 -8.68
N TYR A 38 -2.42 -5.14 -9.58
CA TYR A 38 -2.23 -4.88 -11.01
C TYR A 38 -2.91 -3.57 -11.39
N ASN A 39 -2.13 -2.55 -11.76
CA ASN A 39 -2.67 -1.34 -12.36
C ASN A 39 -2.82 -1.54 -13.86
N TYR A 40 -4.06 -1.62 -14.34
CA TYR A 40 -4.35 -1.95 -15.74
C TYR A 40 -4.20 -0.78 -16.70
N VAL A 41 -4.07 0.45 -16.22
CA VAL A 41 -3.76 1.62 -17.06
C VAL A 41 -2.29 1.66 -17.40
N ASN A 42 -1.43 1.42 -16.41
CA ASN A 42 0.01 1.49 -16.56
C ASN A 42 0.66 0.13 -16.90
N GLY A 43 -0.08 -0.98 -16.76
CA GLY A 43 0.42 -2.34 -16.94
C GLY A 43 1.46 -2.74 -15.90
N THR A 44 1.38 -2.17 -14.70
CA THR A 44 2.37 -2.40 -13.64
C THR A 44 1.83 -3.30 -12.53
N PHE A 45 2.73 -4.05 -11.90
CA PHE A 45 2.42 -4.87 -10.75
C PHE A 45 3.14 -4.34 -9.50
N THR A 46 2.43 -4.35 -8.38
CA THR A 46 2.97 -4.00 -7.06
C THR A 46 2.55 -5.08 -6.07
N PHE A 47 3.43 -5.40 -5.12
CA PHE A 47 3.10 -6.32 -4.03
C PHE A 47 3.01 -5.54 -2.74
N ARG A 48 1.99 -5.86 -1.94
CA ARG A 48 1.79 -5.28 -0.60
C ARG A 48 1.60 -6.38 0.43
N ASP A 49 2.11 -6.12 1.61
CA ASP A 49 1.75 -6.87 2.80
C ASP A 49 0.42 -6.32 3.32
N LEU A 50 -0.43 -7.23 3.77
CA LEU A 50 -1.72 -6.92 4.35
C LEU A 50 -1.74 -7.43 5.79
N PRO A 51 -2.52 -6.83 6.69
CA PRO A 51 -2.89 -7.54 7.90
C PRO A 51 -3.69 -8.77 7.48
N ASN A 52 -3.70 -9.78 8.29
CA ASN A 52 -4.55 -10.94 8.02
C ASN A 52 -5.98 -10.47 7.75
N ILE A 53 -6.48 -10.70 6.54
CA ILE A 53 -7.78 -10.23 6.11
C ILE A 53 -8.64 -11.37 5.59
N TYR A 54 -9.96 -11.25 5.79
CA TYR A 54 -10.96 -12.11 5.19
C TYR A 54 -11.39 -11.63 3.81
N HIS A 55 -11.52 -10.31 3.64
CA HIS A 55 -12.06 -9.75 2.42
C HIS A 55 -11.61 -8.31 2.21
N ILE A 56 -11.61 -7.88 0.94
CA ILE A 56 -11.42 -6.50 0.51
C ILE A 56 -12.64 -6.10 -0.32
N GLY A 57 -13.13 -4.91 -0.12
CA GLY A 57 -14.23 -4.38 -0.91
C GLY A 57 -14.20 -2.87 -1.04
N PRO A 58 -14.82 -2.32 -2.09
CA PRO A 58 -15.02 -0.88 -2.17
C PRO A 58 -16.04 -0.46 -1.11
N GLY A 59 -15.79 0.68 -0.50
CA GLY A 59 -16.69 1.26 0.47
C GLY A 59 -16.69 2.77 0.41
N VAL A 60 -17.56 3.37 1.20
CA VAL A 60 -17.62 4.82 1.37
C VAL A 60 -17.32 5.14 2.82
N VAL A 61 -16.38 6.04 3.04
CA VAL A 61 -15.98 6.48 4.37
C VAL A 61 -16.22 7.96 4.48
N ASP A 62 -16.82 8.37 5.57
CA ASP A 62 -16.94 9.77 5.94
C ASP A 62 -15.68 10.21 6.72
N PRO A 63 -14.78 10.99 6.12
CA PRO A 63 -13.56 11.44 6.78
C PRO A 63 -13.85 12.48 7.89
N GLY A 64 -15.03 13.09 7.85
CA GLY A 64 -15.46 14.11 8.80
C GLY A 64 -16.36 13.61 9.92
N ALA A 65 -16.68 12.31 9.94
CA ALA A 65 -17.50 11.74 11.01
C ALA A 65 -16.76 11.78 12.34
N THR A 66 -16.81 12.92 12.99
CA THR A 66 -16.72 12.94 14.45
C THR A 66 -17.91 12.13 14.94
N THR A 67 -17.66 10.95 15.46
CA THR A 67 -18.68 10.14 16.16
C THR A 67 -19.17 10.92 17.37
N VAL A 68 -20.08 11.87 17.13
CA VAL A 68 -20.81 12.52 18.20
C VAL A 68 -21.89 11.54 18.62
N VAL A 69 -21.57 10.71 19.60
CA VAL A 69 -22.58 9.90 20.30
C VAL A 69 -23.57 10.86 20.97
N TRP A 70 -24.86 10.48 20.99
CA TRP A 70 -25.93 11.27 21.62
C TRP A 70 -25.56 11.76 23.03
N SER A 71 -24.85 10.97 23.81
CA SER A 71 -24.36 11.31 25.13
C SER A 71 -23.29 12.39 25.16
N GLY A 72 -22.64 12.67 24.02
CA GLY A 72 -21.62 13.73 23.87
C GLY A 72 -22.15 15.01 23.22
N GLN A 73 -23.42 15.05 22.83
CA GLN A 73 -24.08 16.26 22.32
C GLN A 73 -24.33 17.24 23.48
N THR A 74 -23.55 18.31 23.50
CA THR A 74 -23.67 19.40 24.48
C THR A 74 -24.52 20.57 23.96
N THR A 75 -24.90 20.54 22.66
CA THR A 75 -25.71 21.58 22.03
C THR A 75 -27.19 21.29 22.18
N THR A 76 -27.95 22.32 22.60
CA THR A 76 -29.40 22.25 22.59
C THR A 76 -29.94 22.36 21.17
N TRP A 77 -31.17 21.88 20.94
CA TRP A 77 -31.85 21.95 19.65
C TRP A 77 -31.90 23.36 19.04
N THR A 78 -31.96 24.38 19.93
CA THR A 78 -31.98 25.79 19.50
C THR A 78 -30.62 26.34 19.09
N THR A 79 -29.54 25.69 19.48
CA THR A 79 -28.16 26.11 19.20
C THR A 79 -27.45 25.19 18.22
N ALA A 80 -28.09 24.10 17.82
CA ALA A 80 -27.56 23.19 16.83
C ALA A 80 -27.52 23.90 15.45
N THR A 81 -26.33 24.08 14.91
CA THR A 81 -26.13 24.57 13.54
C THR A 81 -26.10 23.38 12.59
N GLY A 82 -27.02 23.36 11.65
CA GLY A 82 -27.17 22.31 10.65
C GLY A 82 -28.59 21.80 10.55
N THR A 83 -28.97 21.29 9.40
CA THR A 83 -30.26 20.63 9.21
C THR A 83 -30.17 19.16 9.62
N TYR A 84 -31.31 18.57 10.00
CA TYR A 84 -31.41 17.14 10.38
C TYR A 84 -30.95 16.18 9.26
N GLY A 85 -30.86 16.68 8.01
CA GLY A 85 -30.36 15.98 6.85
C GLY A 85 -28.91 16.28 6.50
N ASP A 86 -28.29 17.21 7.22
CA ASP A 86 -26.88 17.57 7.02
C ASP A 86 -25.99 16.52 7.69
N ARG A 87 -26.00 15.35 7.11
CA ARG A 87 -24.99 14.35 7.41
C ARG A 87 -23.75 14.80 6.68
N ASN A 88 -22.66 15.03 7.40
CA ASN A 88 -21.34 15.27 6.83
C ASN A 88 -20.81 14.03 6.08
N PHE A 89 -21.73 13.30 5.47
CA PHE A 89 -21.43 12.14 4.69
C PHE A 89 -21.14 12.57 3.26
N ASN A 90 -19.87 12.56 2.88
CA ASN A 90 -19.47 12.82 1.51
C ASN A 90 -19.48 11.49 0.71
N PRO A 91 -20.55 11.18 -0.02
CA PRO A 91 -20.66 9.94 -0.78
C PRO A 91 -19.67 9.85 -1.95
N THR A 92 -18.92 10.91 -2.23
CA THR A 92 -17.91 10.94 -3.29
C THR A 92 -16.58 10.37 -2.82
N GLU A 93 -16.31 10.33 -1.52
CA GLU A 93 -15.11 9.70 -0.99
C GLU A 93 -15.29 8.18 -0.88
N ARG A 94 -14.88 7.51 -1.92
CA ARG A 94 -14.77 6.05 -1.92
C ARG A 94 -13.40 5.64 -1.38
N SER A 95 -13.36 4.51 -0.75
CA SER A 95 -12.12 3.90 -0.26
C SER A 95 -12.18 2.41 -0.44
N ILE A 96 -11.03 1.78 -0.48
CA ILE A 96 -10.94 0.35 -0.35
C ILE A 96 -10.94 -0.02 1.13
N LEU A 97 -11.77 -0.98 1.51
CA LEU A 97 -11.93 -1.41 2.90
C LEU A 97 -11.45 -2.85 3.05
N PHE A 98 -10.73 -3.13 4.13
CA PHE A 98 -10.22 -4.44 4.47
C PHE A 98 -10.92 -4.96 5.71
N ALA A 99 -11.53 -6.14 5.63
CA ALA A 99 -12.07 -6.83 6.80
C ALA A 99 -10.97 -7.67 7.45
N GLY A 100 -10.50 -7.24 8.61
CA GLY A 100 -9.49 -7.95 9.40
C GLY A 100 -10.00 -9.26 9.99
N THR A 101 -9.11 -10.17 10.28
CA THR A 101 -9.42 -11.45 10.92
C THR A 101 -9.46 -11.34 12.43
N ASP A 102 -8.67 -10.44 12.97
CA ASP A 102 -8.56 -10.22 14.40
C ASP A 102 -9.44 -9.02 14.80
N ASP A 103 -10.09 -9.11 15.94
CA ASP A 103 -10.85 -8.04 16.61
C ASP A 103 -12.02 -7.44 15.82
N THR A 104 -12.54 -8.11 14.80
CA THR A 104 -13.67 -7.58 14.00
C THR A 104 -13.43 -6.17 13.45
N LYS A 105 -12.17 -5.82 13.20
CA LYS A 105 -11.78 -4.50 12.70
C LYS A 105 -12.02 -4.36 11.20
N LEU A 106 -12.46 -3.17 10.82
CA LEU A 106 -12.53 -2.74 9.43
C LEU A 106 -11.46 -1.67 9.23
N TYR A 107 -10.53 -1.93 8.32
CA TYR A 107 -9.46 -1.00 7.99
C TYR A 107 -9.77 -0.23 6.71
N ARG A 108 -9.44 1.04 6.71
CA ARG A 108 -9.47 1.86 5.51
C ARG A 108 -8.14 1.73 4.76
N GLY A 109 -8.16 1.29 3.52
CA GLY A 109 -6.98 1.25 2.66
C GLY A 109 -6.60 2.63 2.14
N GLU A 110 -5.32 2.78 1.78
CA GLU A 110 -4.75 3.97 1.13
C GLU A 110 -4.94 5.28 1.90
N PHE A 111 -5.09 5.18 3.21
CA PHE A 111 -5.25 6.31 4.10
C PHE A 111 -4.19 6.30 5.19
N GLY A 112 -3.50 7.44 5.37
CA GLY A 112 -2.45 7.56 6.37
C GLY A 112 -1.12 6.92 5.94
N GLN A 113 -0.20 6.79 6.89
CA GLN A 113 1.17 6.29 6.67
C GLN A 113 1.49 5.06 7.52
N GLN A 114 0.50 4.51 8.19
CA GLN A 114 0.65 3.37 9.10
C GLN A 114 -0.50 2.41 8.90
N PHE A 115 -0.24 1.15 9.20
CA PHE A 115 -1.25 0.12 9.23
C PHE A 115 -1.48 -0.30 10.69
N ASP A 116 -2.65 -0.05 11.23
CA ASP A 116 -3.01 -0.32 12.65
C ASP A 116 -1.95 0.20 13.65
N ASN A 117 -1.47 1.44 13.44
CA ASN A 117 -0.40 2.11 14.18
C ASN A 117 1.01 1.52 13.99
N GLU A 118 1.20 0.58 13.09
CA GLU A 118 2.51 0.07 12.72
C GLU A 118 2.98 0.63 11.38
N ASN A 119 4.27 0.95 11.28
CA ASN A 119 4.86 1.42 10.04
C ASN A 119 5.02 0.26 9.05
N TYR A 120 4.58 0.44 7.83
CA TYR A 120 4.84 -0.54 6.77
C TYR A 120 6.12 -0.22 6.02
N ILE A 121 6.81 -1.28 5.56
CA ILE A 121 8.02 -1.17 4.75
C ILE A 121 7.62 -1.25 3.28
N THR A 122 8.00 -0.25 2.50
CA THR A 122 7.84 -0.25 1.05
C THR A 122 9.19 -0.50 0.38
N THR A 123 9.25 -1.47 -0.50
CA THR A 123 10.47 -1.77 -1.28
C THR A 123 10.18 -1.58 -2.77
N ILE A 124 11.02 -0.81 -3.44
CA ILE A 124 10.99 -0.67 -4.90
C ILE A 124 12.27 -1.27 -5.45
N GLU A 125 12.15 -2.31 -6.25
CA GLU A 125 13.27 -2.98 -6.88
C GLU A 125 13.12 -2.95 -8.40
N ARG A 126 14.19 -2.59 -9.10
CA ARG A 126 14.25 -2.67 -10.54
C ARG A 126 15.43 -3.54 -10.96
N LYS A 127 15.13 -4.68 -11.55
CA LYS A 127 16.12 -5.60 -12.12
C LYS A 127 16.29 -5.38 -13.62
N GLY A 128 17.41 -5.86 -14.16
CA GLY A 128 17.67 -5.84 -15.59
C GLY A 128 17.89 -4.45 -16.18
N LEU A 129 18.44 -3.50 -15.41
CA LEU A 129 18.73 -2.16 -15.90
C LEU A 129 19.95 -2.19 -16.80
N THR A 130 19.73 -2.09 -18.12
CA THR A 130 20.80 -1.92 -19.12
C THR A 130 20.95 -0.44 -19.42
N LEU A 131 22.09 0.16 -19.02
CA LEU A 131 22.29 1.60 -19.12
C LEU A 131 22.51 2.12 -20.57
N ASP A 132 22.87 1.22 -21.49
CA ASP A 132 23.18 1.53 -22.89
C ASP A 132 22.48 0.59 -23.90
N GLY A 133 21.54 -0.23 -23.42
CA GLY A 133 20.88 -1.24 -24.25
C GLY A 133 21.75 -2.46 -24.61
N ASN A 134 23.00 -2.49 -24.21
CA ASN A 134 23.91 -3.59 -24.48
C ASN A 134 24.15 -4.44 -23.22
N ASN A 135 23.69 -5.69 -23.24
CA ASN A 135 23.82 -6.62 -22.13
C ASN A 135 25.22 -7.26 -22.00
N ASN A 136 26.08 -7.12 -23.04
CA ASN A 136 27.35 -7.80 -23.10
C ASN A 136 28.52 -6.92 -22.64
N SER A 137 28.28 -5.69 -22.20
CA SER A 137 29.31 -4.77 -21.73
C SER A 137 29.32 -4.67 -20.21
N VAL A 138 30.53 -4.70 -19.62
CA VAL A 138 30.72 -4.41 -18.20
C VAL A 138 30.51 -2.92 -17.96
N LYS A 139 29.65 -2.57 -17.03
CA LYS A 139 29.30 -1.19 -16.70
C LYS A 139 29.75 -0.84 -15.29
N GLN A 140 30.36 0.32 -15.17
CA GLN A 140 30.79 0.85 -13.89
C GLN A 140 29.89 2.02 -13.49
N VAL A 141 29.07 1.81 -12.45
CA VAL A 141 28.30 2.88 -11.83
C VAL A 141 29.17 3.57 -10.78
N ARG A 142 29.49 4.84 -10.99
CA ARG A 142 30.33 5.62 -10.07
C ARG A 142 29.52 6.45 -9.09
N LYS A 143 28.32 6.87 -9.50
CA LYS A 143 27.47 7.74 -8.71
C LYS A 143 26.01 7.45 -9.00
N LEU A 144 25.21 7.36 -7.96
CA LEU A 144 23.74 7.35 -7.99
C LEU A 144 23.26 8.60 -7.27
N THR A 145 22.39 9.37 -7.91
CA THR A 145 21.77 10.54 -7.28
C THR A 145 20.27 10.29 -7.27
N PRO A 146 19.69 9.93 -6.12
CA PRO A 146 18.25 9.71 -6.02
C PRO A 146 17.50 11.05 -6.11
N ARG A 147 16.32 11.03 -6.72
CA ARG A 147 15.39 12.15 -6.72
C ARG A 147 14.08 11.65 -6.11
N ILE A 148 13.90 11.93 -4.85
CA ILE A 148 12.77 11.46 -4.06
C ILE A 148 12.09 12.68 -3.44
N LYS A 149 10.76 12.71 -3.48
CA LYS A 149 9.95 13.70 -2.75
C LYS A 149 9.21 12.97 -1.65
N GLY A 150 9.29 13.46 -0.44
CA GLY A 150 8.61 12.88 0.70
C GLY A 150 9.29 13.24 2.02
N THR A 151 8.75 12.74 3.09
CA THR A 151 9.30 12.84 4.44
C THR A 151 9.82 11.47 4.88
N GLY A 152 10.88 11.48 5.67
CA GLY A 152 11.51 10.26 6.19
C GLY A 152 12.74 9.83 5.41
N THR A 153 13.32 8.74 5.85
CA THR A 153 14.59 8.22 5.36
C THR A 153 14.36 7.04 4.43
N VAL A 154 15.05 7.02 3.30
CA VAL A 154 15.01 5.92 2.33
C VAL A 154 16.37 5.22 2.31
N ASN A 155 16.35 3.91 2.39
CA ASN A 155 17.54 3.08 2.29
C ASN A 155 17.74 2.62 0.84
N ILE A 156 18.90 2.89 0.27
CA ILE A 156 19.21 2.62 -1.14
C ILE A 156 20.38 1.65 -1.22
N SER A 157 20.22 0.60 -2.02
CA SER A 157 21.28 -0.34 -2.38
C SER A 157 21.35 -0.55 -3.88
N VAL A 158 22.53 -0.84 -4.42
CA VAL A 158 22.75 -1.13 -5.83
C VAL A 158 23.17 -2.57 -5.97
N GLY A 159 22.45 -3.33 -6.79
CA GLY A 159 22.78 -4.71 -7.11
C GLY A 159 23.50 -4.82 -8.44
N SER A 160 24.47 -5.71 -8.53
CA SER A 160 25.15 -6.10 -9.76
C SER A 160 25.08 -7.59 -9.98
N SER A 161 25.02 -8.01 -11.24
CA SER A 161 25.15 -9.41 -11.66
C SER A 161 26.06 -9.48 -12.88
N MET A 162 26.88 -10.51 -12.92
CA MET A 162 27.76 -10.79 -14.08
C MET A 162 27.04 -11.53 -15.21
N SER A 163 25.81 -11.98 -14.96
CA SER A 163 24.97 -12.68 -15.95
C SER A 163 23.57 -12.09 -15.95
N PRO A 164 22.90 -11.96 -17.11
CA PRO A 164 21.53 -11.45 -17.21
C PRO A 164 20.53 -12.19 -16.33
N ASN A 165 20.74 -13.48 -16.11
CA ASN A 165 19.89 -14.36 -15.27
C ASN A 165 20.60 -14.79 -13.97
N GLY A 166 21.71 -14.14 -13.61
CA GLY A 166 22.47 -14.47 -12.42
C GLY A 166 21.92 -13.87 -11.14
N THR A 167 22.46 -14.35 -10.02
CA THR A 167 22.14 -13.79 -8.70
C THR A 167 22.72 -12.38 -8.59
N TYR A 168 21.94 -11.46 -8.04
CA TYR A 168 22.39 -10.09 -7.78
C TYR A 168 23.12 -10.02 -6.44
N THR A 169 24.28 -9.40 -6.45
CA THR A 169 25.01 -9.02 -5.23
C THR A 169 24.77 -7.54 -4.97
N PHE A 170 24.19 -7.22 -3.82
CA PHE A 170 23.86 -5.84 -3.44
C PHE A 170 24.98 -5.21 -2.62
N THR A 171 25.20 -3.91 -2.82
CA THR A 171 26.01 -3.10 -1.93
C THR A 171 25.35 -2.97 -0.56
N PRO A 172 26.10 -2.66 0.51
CA PRO A 172 25.50 -2.25 1.76
C PRO A 172 24.53 -1.09 1.54
N SER A 173 23.39 -1.14 2.23
CA SER A 173 22.36 -0.11 2.13
C SER A 173 22.88 1.23 2.64
N GLN A 174 22.61 2.30 1.89
CA GLN A 174 22.94 3.67 2.26
C GLN A 174 21.66 4.44 2.55
N SER A 175 21.67 5.13 3.66
CA SER A 175 20.54 5.97 4.09
C SER A 175 20.55 7.29 3.36
N PHE A 176 19.42 7.70 2.84
CA PHE A 176 19.20 8.96 2.13
C PHE A 176 18.00 9.69 2.74
N ASP A 177 18.20 10.95 3.15
CA ASP A 177 17.13 11.84 3.60
C ASP A 177 16.82 12.85 2.49
N PRO A 178 15.58 12.82 1.91
CA PRO A 178 15.16 13.76 0.87
C PRO A 178 15.18 15.23 1.31
N ASN A 179 15.10 15.51 2.61
CA ASN A 179 15.06 16.88 3.15
C ASN A 179 16.44 17.44 3.47
N SER A 180 17.51 16.66 3.32
CA SER A 180 18.88 17.07 3.63
C SER A 180 19.66 17.67 2.43
N GLN A 181 18.96 18.02 1.33
CA GLN A 181 19.55 18.61 0.11
C GLN A 181 19.35 20.11 0.04
#